data_a17d133545c47bcb7e7062aa9be6a0f9
#
_entry.id   a17d133545c47bcb7e7062aa9be6a0f9
#
_cell.length_a   1.000
_cell.length_b   1.000
_cell.length_c   1.000
_cell.angle_alpha   90.00
_cell.angle_beta   90.00
_cell.angle_gamma   90.00
#
_symmetry.space_group_name_H-M   'P 1'
#
loop_
_entity.id
_entity.type
_entity.pdbx_description
1 polymer ?
#
loop_
_entity_poly.entity_id
_entity_poly.type
_entity_poly.pdbx_seq_one_letter_code
_entity_poly.pdbx_strand_id
1 'polypeptide(L)'
;MYMSQNATLLRCKNVQRHILYTERETIMELQMIMDYFVEYGPVAIYFIVLMEYLNLPGFPAGIIMPAAGVWAAGGGLNFFVTILITVLAGVTGSIILYALGRGGGELFLQKYYRRFPKHQKLIEEKMTYIQEKGCIGIFISKLIPMVRTLISIPAGIVKMNFGKYVISSTLGVMVWNLVFVGAGYFFGDKVLAML
;
A
#
# COMPACT_ATOMS: atom_id res chain seq x y z
N MET A 1 18.50 -46.64 -2.00
CA MET A 1 19.26 -45.35 -2.01
C MET A 1 18.95 -44.50 -3.22
N TYR A 2 18.73 -45.04 -4.43
CA TYR A 2 18.39 -44.29 -5.66
C TYR A 2 17.01 -43.61 -5.68
N MET A 3 16.00 -44.16 -4.99
CA MET A 3 14.64 -43.57 -4.97
C MET A 3 14.55 -42.25 -4.17
N SER A 4 15.39 -42.06 -3.14
CA SER A 4 15.39 -40.84 -2.32
C SER A 4 15.97 -39.63 -3.06
N GLN A 5 17.00 -39.83 -3.89
CA GLN A 5 17.63 -38.77 -4.68
C GLN A 5 16.68 -38.20 -5.76
N ASN A 6 15.91 -39.06 -6.44
CA ASN A 6 14.97 -38.63 -7.45
C ASN A 6 13.78 -37.78 -6.87
N ALA A 7 13.31 -38.12 -5.68
CA ALA A 7 12.28 -37.34 -4.98
C ALA A 7 12.77 -35.94 -4.59
N THR A 8 14.04 -35.84 -4.15
CA THR A 8 14.66 -34.55 -3.79
C THR A 8 14.88 -33.67 -5.03
N LEU A 9 15.33 -34.24 -6.14
CA LEU A 9 15.53 -33.54 -7.41
C LEU A 9 14.20 -33.03 -8.01
N LEU A 10 13.13 -33.82 -7.92
CA LEU A 10 11.78 -33.40 -8.36
C LEU A 10 11.23 -32.27 -7.47
N ARG A 11 11.48 -32.31 -6.17
CA ARG A 11 11.08 -31.26 -5.25
C ARG A 11 11.82 -29.95 -5.52
N CYS A 12 13.14 -30.00 -5.75
CA CYS A 12 13.93 -28.83 -6.15
C CYS A 12 13.45 -28.23 -7.48
N LYS A 13 13.18 -29.07 -8.50
CA LYS A 13 12.65 -28.59 -9.80
C LYS A 13 11.28 -27.94 -9.67
N ASN A 14 10.40 -28.46 -8.81
CA ASN A 14 9.09 -27.88 -8.59
C ASN A 14 9.18 -26.53 -7.83
N VAL A 15 10.04 -26.42 -6.82
CA VAL A 15 10.31 -25.16 -6.09
C VAL A 15 10.90 -24.12 -7.04
N GLN A 16 11.89 -24.50 -7.83
CA GLN A 16 12.52 -23.60 -8.81
C GLN A 16 11.53 -23.15 -9.89
N ARG A 17 10.65 -24.02 -10.33
CA ARG A 17 9.57 -23.67 -11.28
C ARG A 17 8.57 -22.71 -10.64
N HIS A 18 8.19 -22.92 -9.38
CA HIS A 18 7.29 -22.04 -8.65
C HIS A 18 7.89 -20.63 -8.47
N ILE A 19 9.16 -20.55 -8.14
CA ILE A 19 9.90 -19.28 -8.03
C ILE A 19 9.90 -18.55 -9.39
N LEU A 20 10.23 -19.24 -10.48
CA LEU A 20 10.24 -18.66 -11.82
C LEU A 20 8.85 -18.18 -12.29
N TYR A 21 7.77 -18.86 -11.90
CA TYR A 21 6.40 -18.42 -12.20
C TYR A 21 6.06 -17.14 -11.41
N THR A 22 6.38 -17.10 -10.13
CA THR A 22 6.13 -15.92 -9.28
C THR A 22 6.92 -14.70 -9.77
N GLU A 23 8.20 -14.88 -10.13
CA GLU A 23 9.02 -13.81 -10.73
C GLU A 23 8.43 -13.29 -12.03
N ARG A 24 7.95 -14.17 -12.91
CA ARG A 24 7.33 -13.75 -14.18
C ARG A 24 6.03 -12.98 -13.97
N GLU A 25 5.18 -13.39 -13.04
CA GLU A 25 3.96 -12.65 -12.69
C GLU A 25 4.28 -11.27 -12.16
N THR A 26 5.25 -11.16 -11.24
CA THR A 26 5.67 -9.87 -10.70
C THR A 26 6.25 -8.94 -11.77
N ILE A 27 7.06 -9.48 -12.69
CA ILE A 27 7.63 -8.71 -13.81
C ILE A 27 6.53 -8.22 -14.76
N MET A 28 5.54 -9.08 -15.06
CA MET A 28 4.41 -8.68 -15.93
C MET A 28 3.54 -7.60 -15.28
N GLU A 29 3.28 -7.69 -13.98
CA GLU A 29 2.55 -6.65 -13.24
C GLU A 29 3.30 -5.33 -13.25
N LEU A 30 4.62 -5.37 -13.03
CA LEU A 30 5.46 -4.19 -13.07
C LEU A 30 5.49 -3.53 -14.45
N GLN A 31 5.63 -4.33 -15.51
CA GLN A 31 5.60 -3.85 -16.89
C GLN A 31 4.25 -3.19 -17.21
N MET A 32 3.15 -3.80 -16.85
CA MET A 32 1.81 -3.24 -17.05
C MET A 32 1.68 -1.87 -16.35
N ILE A 33 2.15 -1.74 -15.10
CA ILE A 33 2.12 -0.48 -14.36
C ILE A 33 2.99 0.58 -15.07
N MET A 34 4.17 0.21 -15.54
CA MET A 34 5.07 1.12 -16.26
C MET A 34 4.47 1.59 -17.58
N ASP A 35 3.80 0.70 -18.33
CA ASP A 35 3.12 1.04 -19.58
C ASP A 35 2.00 2.07 -19.34
N TYR A 36 1.21 1.91 -18.28
CA TYR A 36 0.23 2.91 -17.87
C TYR A 36 0.87 4.26 -17.49
N PHE A 37 2.02 4.24 -16.83
CA PHE A 37 2.74 5.48 -16.50
C PHE A 37 3.26 6.20 -17.74
N VAL A 38 3.72 5.46 -18.74
CA VAL A 38 4.17 6.02 -20.01
C VAL A 38 3.00 6.62 -20.82
N GLU A 39 1.87 5.90 -20.86
CA GLU A 39 0.70 6.30 -21.65
C GLU A 39 -0.07 7.48 -21.04
N TYR A 40 -0.33 7.42 -19.73
CA TYR A 40 -1.21 8.39 -19.04
C TYR A 40 -0.48 9.36 -18.10
N GLY A 41 0.84 9.17 -17.91
CA GLY A 41 1.69 10.08 -17.14
C GLY A 41 1.25 10.33 -15.70
N PRO A 42 1.28 11.60 -15.26
CA PRO A 42 0.98 11.98 -13.88
C PRO A 42 -0.41 11.57 -13.41
N VAL A 43 -1.38 11.53 -14.31
CA VAL A 43 -2.78 11.15 -14.02
C VAL A 43 -2.87 9.68 -13.68
N ALA A 44 -2.16 8.82 -14.43
CA ALA A 44 -2.12 7.39 -14.12
C ALA A 44 -1.52 7.12 -12.73
N ILE A 45 -0.39 7.78 -12.40
CA ILE A 45 0.22 7.66 -11.06
C ILE A 45 -0.79 8.02 -9.98
N TYR A 46 -1.49 9.16 -10.13
CA TYR A 46 -2.47 9.59 -9.15
C TYR A 46 -3.56 8.54 -8.91
N PHE A 47 -4.19 8.04 -9.98
CA PHE A 47 -5.28 7.08 -9.86
C PHE A 47 -4.81 5.70 -9.38
N ILE A 48 -3.67 5.20 -9.86
CA ILE A 48 -3.13 3.90 -9.44
C ILE A 48 -2.78 3.94 -7.94
N VAL A 49 -2.11 5.00 -7.49
CA VAL A 49 -1.79 5.19 -6.07
C VAL A 49 -3.05 5.37 -5.23
N LEU A 50 -4.06 6.11 -5.75
CA LEU A 50 -5.35 6.26 -5.08
C LEU A 50 -6.03 4.90 -4.87
N MET A 51 -6.05 4.04 -5.90
CA MET A 51 -6.64 2.69 -5.84
C MET A 51 -5.88 1.78 -4.86
N GLU A 52 -4.55 1.89 -4.82
CA GLU A 52 -3.72 1.20 -3.81
C GLU A 52 -4.10 1.63 -2.39
N TYR A 53 -4.27 2.95 -2.14
CA TYR A 53 -4.67 3.47 -0.83
C TYR A 53 -6.11 3.12 -0.45
N LEU A 54 -7.00 2.89 -1.42
CA LEU A 54 -8.34 2.35 -1.19
C LEU A 54 -8.34 0.84 -0.95
N ASN A 55 -7.18 0.20 -1.04
CA ASN A 55 -6.99 -1.25 -0.82
C ASN A 55 -7.85 -2.11 -1.76
N LEU A 56 -7.96 -1.69 -3.02
CA LEU A 56 -8.71 -2.44 -4.02
C LEU A 56 -7.92 -3.69 -4.45
N PRO A 57 -8.61 -4.84 -4.64
CA PRO A 57 -7.96 -6.05 -5.12
C PRO A 57 -7.39 -5.83 -6.53
N GLY A 58 -6.19 -6.38 -6.78
CA GLY A 58 -5.50 -6.25 -8.07
C GLY A 58 -4.41 -5.16 -8.09
N PHE A 59 -4.21 -4.42 -7.01
CA PHE A 59 -3.12 -3.45 -6.88
C PHE A 59 -2.11 -3.94 -5.84
N PRO A 60 -0.92 -4.42 -6.26
CA PRO A 60 0.07 -4.96 -5.34
C PRO A 60 0.66 -3.85 -4.48
N ALA A 61 0.28 -3.88 -3.19
CA ALA A 61 0.81 -2.93 -2.21
C ALA A 61 2.33 -3.10 -2.07
N GLY A 62 3.08 -2.01 -2.31
CA GLY A 62 4.53 -1.99 -2.16
C GLY A 62 5.32 -2.03 -3.47
N ILE A 63 4.72 -2.38 -4.61
CA ILE A 63 5.38 -2.35 -5.93
C ILE A 63 5.15 -1.00 -6.63
N ILE A 64 3.98 -0.41 -6.48
CA ILE A 64 3.55 0.82 -7.18
C ILE A 64 4.46 2.01 -6.85
N MET A 65 4.83 2.20 -5.59
CA MET A 65 5.67 3.34 -5.18
C MET A 65 7.10 3.24 -5.72
N PRO A 66 7.82 2.10 -5.62
CA PRO A 66 9.10 1.94 -6.28
C PRO A 66 9.02 2.09 -7.81
N ALA A 67 7.98 1.53 -8.46
CA ALA A 67 7.77 1.67 -9.89
C ALA A 67 7.60 3.14 -10.33
N ALA A 68 6.85 3.94 -9.57
CA ALA A 68 6.74 5.38 -9.82
C ALA A 68 8.09 6.10 -9.68
N GLY A 69 8.95 5.66 -8.75
CA GLY A 69 10.31 6.17 -8.59
C GLY A 69 11.22 5.84 -9.76
N VAL A 70 11.19 4.59 -10.24
CA VAL A 70 11.93 4.13 -11.43
C VAL A 70 11.51 4.92 -12.66
N TRP A 71 10.20 5.07 -12.88
CA TRP A 71 9.69 5.84 -14.00
C TRP A 71 10.12 7.32 -13.94
N ALA A 72 10.12 7.93 -12.76
CA ALA A 72 10.63 9.30 -12.59
C ALA A 72 12.13 9.39 -12.90
N ALA A 73 12.94 8.40 -12.50
CA ALA A 73 14.38 8.34 -12.82
C ALA A 73 14.64 8.19 -14.31
N GLY A 74 13.78 7.47 -15.03
CA GLY A 74 13.83 7.32 -16.50
C GLY A 74 13.42 8.59 -17.28
N GLY A 75 13.21 9.73 -16.61
CA GLY A 75 12.87 11.01 -17.26
C GLY A 75 11.37 11.20 -17.47
N GLY A 76 10.52 10.32 -16.95
CA GLY A 76 9.06 10.42 -17.08
C GLY A 76 8.49 11.64 -16.35
N LEU A 77 9.00 11.95 -15.15
CA LEU A 77 8.58 13.10 -14.35
C LEU A 77 9.67 13.54 -13.37
N ASN A 78 9.60 14.81 -12.94
CA ASN A 78 10.49 15.29 -11.88
C ASN A 78 10.20 14.57 -10.56
N PHE A 79 11.25 14.16 -9.83
CA PHE A 79 11.16 13.44 -8.57
C PHE A 79 10.21 14.10 -7.55
N PHE A 80 10.35 15.43 -7.36
CA PHE A 80 9.50 16.15 -6.42
C PHE A 80 8.03 16.20 -6.83
N VAL A 81 7.76 16.30 -8.14
CA VAL A 81 6.40 16.24 -8.67
C VAL A 81 5.80 14.85 -8.47
N THR A 82 6.57 13.80 -8.69
CA THR A 82 6.14 12.40 -8.42
C THR A 82 5.79 12.21 -6.95
N ILE A 83 6.63 12.68 -6.03
CA ILE A 83 6.32 12.66 -4.59
C ILE A 83 5.03 13.42 -4.28
N LEU A 84 4.87 14.63 -4.81
CA LEU A 84 3.68 15.44 -4.57
C LEU A 84 2.40 14.72 -5.04
N ILE A 85 2.40 14.17 -6.25
CA ILE A 85 1.25 13.46 -6.82
C ILE A 85 0.92 12.22 -5.98
N THR A 86 1.92 11.41 -5.63
CA THR A 86 1.71 10.20 -4.82
C THR A 86 1.23 10.52 -3.41
N VAL A 87 1.70 11.61 -2.79
CA VAL A 87 1.23 12.09 -1.49
C VAL A 87 -0.21 12.57 -1.58
N LEU A 88 -0.55 13.38 -2.59
CA LEU A 88 -1.92 13.85 -2.81
C LEU A 88 -2.89 12.68 -3.01
N ALA A 89 -2.53 11.70 -3.84
CA ALA A 89 -3.33 10.50 -4.06
C ALA A 89 -3.54 9.70 -2.76
N GLY A 90 -2.46 9.47 -1.99
CA GLY A 90 -2.50 8.75 -0.73
C GLY A 90 -3.32 9.45 0.35
N VAL A 91 -3.23 10.78 0.43
CA VAL A 91 -4.04 11.60 1.35
C VAL A 91 -5.50 11.56 0.95
N THR A 92 -5.81 11.70 -0.35
CA THR A 92 -7.19 11.61 -0.87
C THR A 92 -7.81 10.25 -0.54
N GLY A 93 -7.11 9.14 -0.82
CA GLY A 93 -7.59 7.80 -0.47
C GLY A 93 -7.81 7.64 1.04
N SER A 94 -6.90 8.18 1.85
CA SER A 94 -7.02 8.17 3.31
C SER A 94 -8.24 8.96 3.81
N ILE A 95 -8.53 10.12 3.21
CA ILE A 95 -9.70 10.95 3.53
C ILE A 95 -11.00 10.23 3.15
N ILE A 96 -11.04 9.57 2.00
CA ILE A 96 -12.21 8.79 1.57
C ILE A 96 -12.50 7.68 2.60
N LEU A 97 -11.48 6.89 2.99
CA LEU A 97 -11.64 5.83 3.98
C LEU A 97 -12.05 6.38 5.36
N TYR A 98 -11.49 7.52 5.77
CA TYR A 98 -11.88 8.21 7.00
C TYR A 98 -13.35 8.67 6.95
N ALA A 99 -13.78 9.26 5.83
CA ALA A 99 -15.16 9.72 5.64
C ALA A 99 -16.16 8.54 5.65
N LEU A 100 -15.80 7.42 5.02
CA LEU A 100 -16.56 6.17 5.08
C LEU A 100 -16.70 5.66 6.52
N GLY A 101 -15.60 5.68 7.29
CA GLY A 101 -15.62 5.33 8.70
C GLY A 101 -16.49 6.27 9.54
N ARG A 102 -16.43 7.58 9.28
CA ARG A 102 -17.16 8.61 10.01
C ARG A 102 -18.68 8.62 9.71
N GLY A 103 -19.06 8.38 8.44
CA GLY A 103 -20.45 8.43 7.99
C GLY A 103 -21.22 7.13 8.21
N GLY A 104 -20.56 5.98 8.09
CA GLY A 104 -21.19 4.66 8.20
C GLY A 104 -20.78 3.85 9.43
N GLY A 105 -19.95 4.42 10.29
CA GLY A 105 -19.10 3.71 11.26
C GLY A 105 -19.79 2.66 12.12
N GLU A 106 -20.84 2.99 12.85
CA GLU A 106 -21.46 2.03 13.77
C GLU A 106 -22.26 0.94 13.03
N LEU A 107 -23.05 1.34 12.03
CA LEU A 107 -23.85 0.39 11.24
C LEU A 107 -22.98 -0.55 10.42
N PHE A 108 -21.91 -0.01 9.83
CA PHE A 108 -20.95 -0.81 9.07
C PHE A 108 -20.18 -1.78 9.98
N LEU A 109 -19.73 -1.33 11.16
CA LEU A 109 -19.05 -2.17 12.15
C LEU A 109 -19.94 -3.31 12.64
N GLN A 110 -21.20 -3.04 13.00
CA GLN A 110 -22.12 -4.08 13.45
C GLN A 110 -22.36 -5.13 12.38
N LYS A 111 -22.55 -4.70 11.11
CA LYS A 111 -22.70 -5.62 9.99
C LYS A 111 -21.42 -6.42 9.71
N TYR A 112 -20.27 -5.78 9.82
CA TYR A 112 -18.96 -6.41 9.66
C TYR A 112 -18.67 -7.41 10.77
N TYR A 113 -18.92 -7.07 12.03
CA TYR A 113 -18.73 -7.96 13.18
C TYR A 113 -19.61 -9.21 13.13
N ARG A 114 -20.86 -9.07 12.63
CA ARG A 114 -21.73 -10.24 12.39
C ARG A 114 -21.13 -11.21 11.38
N ARG A 115 -20.41 -10.71 10.39
CA ARG A 115 -19.79 -11.55 9.35
C ARG A 115 -18.41 -12.09 9.78
N PHE A 116 -17.65 -11.31 10.53
CA PHE A 116 -16.27 -11.60 10.92
C PHE A 116 -16.04 -11.35 12.43
N PRO A 117 -16.62 -12.15 13.31
CA PRO A 117 -16.54 -11.91 14.77
C PRO A 117 -15.11 -11.97 15.32
N LYS A 118 -14.21 -12.73 14.68
CA LYS A 118 -12.79 -12.81 15.05
C LYS A 118 -12.03 -11.50 14.90
N HIS A 119 -12.50 -10.61 14.03
CA HIS A 119 -11.84 -9.32 13.78
C HIS A 119 -12.29 -8.22 14.76
N GLN A 120 -13.36 -8.44 15.52
CA GLN A 120 -13.92 -7.45 16.45
C GLN A 120 -12.86 -6.97 17.44
N LYS A 121 -12.20 -7.89 18.13
CA LYS A 121 -11.16 -7.57 19.11
C LYS A 121 -10.02 -6.73 18.52
N LEU A 122 -9.54 -7.12 17.33
CA LEU A 122 -8.47 -6.39 16.64
C LEU A 122 -8.87 -4.95 16.28
N ILE A 123 -10.11 -4.76 15.81
CA ILE A 123 -10.61 -3.43 15.44
C ILE A 123 -10.80 -2.57 16.68
N GLU A 124 -11.37 -3.12 17.76
CA GLU A 124 -11.54 -2.42 19.03
C GLU A 124 -10.20 -2.01 19.64
N GLU A 125 -9.19 -2.88 19.62
CA GLU A 125 -7.82 -2.55 20.04
C GLU A 125 -7.24 -1.39 19.23
N LYS A 126 -7.46 -1.35 17.91
CA LYS A 126 -7.01 -0.24 17.06
C LYS A 126 -7.77 1.05 17.32
N MET A 127 -9.06 0.96 17.63
CA MET A 127 -9.86 2.13 18.03
C MET A 127 -9.37 2.72 19.36
N THR A 128 -9.13 1.89 20.35
CA THR A 128 -8.56 2.30 21.65
C THR A 128 -7.17 2.91 21.47
N TYR A 129 -6.31 2.28 20.67
CA TYR A 129 -4.99 2.81 20.34
C TYR A 129 -5.05 4.21 19.72
N ILE A 130 -6.00 4.48 18.81
CA ILE A 130 -6.19 5.80 18.20
C ILE A 130 -6.66 6.82 19.25
N GLN A 131 -7.56 6.43 20.15
CA GLN A 131 -8.06 7.30 21.21
C GLN A 131 -6.94 7.71 22.18
N GLU A 132 -6.06 6.76 22.55
CA GLU A 132 -4.96 6.99 23.47
C GLU A 132 -3.79 7.76 22.85
N LYS A 133 -3.36 7.35 21.65
CA LYS A 133 -2.17 7.89 20.97
C LYS A 133 -2.46 9.06 20.04
N GLY A 134 -3.71 9.26 19.64
CA GLY A 134 -4.15 10.39 18.82
C GLY A 134 -3.34 10.55 17.53
N CYS A 135 -2.78 11.75 17.32
CA CYS A 135 -2.02 12.10 16.11
C CYS A 135 -0.79 11.21 15.89
N ILE A 136 -0.06 10.90 16.96
CA ILE A 136 1.16 10.07 16.91
C ILE A 136 0.78 8.64 16.50
N GLY A 137 -0.33 8.12 17.02
CA GLY A 137 -0.85 6.81 16.66
C GLY A 137 -1.16 6.69 15.16
N ILE A 138 -1.80 7.71 14.57
CA ILE A 138 -2.06 7.75 13.13
C ILE A 138 -0.75 7.81 12.35
N PHE A 139 0.16 8.72 12.70
CA PHE A 139 1.45 8.86 12.02
C PHE A 139 2.23 7.54 11.99
N ILE A 140 2.41 6.88 13.13
CA ILE A 140 3.14 5.61 13.23
C ILE A 140 2.42 4.51 12.42
N SER A 141 1.09 4.45 12.51
CA SER A 141 0.30 3.46 11.76
C SER A 141 0.44 3.61 10.25
N LYS A 142 0.68 4.84 9.75
CA LYS A 142 0.92 5.10 8.33
C LYS A 142 2.29 4.60 7.85
N LEU A 143 3.22 4.32 8.76
CA LEU A 143 4.53 3.75 8.44
C LEU A 143 4.55 2.21 8.48
N ILE A 144 3.42 1.57 8.77
CA ILE A 144 3.33 0.11 8.83
C ILE A 144 2.56 -0.39 7.60
N PRO A 145 3.15 -1.30 6.78
CA PRO A 145 2.46 -1.92 5.65
C PRO A 145 1.11 -2.51 6.08
N MET A 146 0.11 -2.52 5.21
CA MET A 146 -1.26 -2.98 5.45
C MET A 146 -2.04 -2.16 6.49
N VAL A 147 -1.44 -1.76 7.63
CA VAL A 147 -2.12 -0.93 8.64
C VAL A 147 -2.35 0.49 8.11
N ARG A 148 -1.43 1.01 7.29
CA ARG A 148 -1.45 2.40 6.76
C ARG A 148 -2.75 2.77 6.04
N THR A 149 -3.36 1.83 5.34
CA THR A 149 -4.63 2.05 4.63
C THR A 149 -5.83 1.85 5.54
N LEU A 150 -5.83 0.77 6.31
CA LEU A 150 -6.96 0.36 7.14
C LEU A 150 -7.18 1.26 8.35
N ILE A 151 -6.15 1.91 8.91
CA ILE A 151 -6.24 2.75 10.10
C ILE A 151 -7.17 3.96 9.93
N SER A 152 -7.40 4.38 8.69
CA SER A 152 -8.26 5.51 8.34
C SER A 152 -9.73 5.27 8.71
N ILE A 153 -10.20 4.03 8.57
CA ILE A 153 -11.59 3.65 8.90
C ILE A 153 -11.83 3.76 10.42
N PRO A 154 -11.06 3.09 11.31
CA PRO A 154 -11.19 3.27 12.76
C PRO A 154 -11.07 4.73 13.21
N ALA A 155 -10.15 5.53 12.61
CA ALA A 155 -10.01 6.94 12.92
C ALA A 155 -11.29 7.74 12.61
N GLY A 156 -11.97 7.40 11.52
CA GLY A 156 -13.28 7.97 11.16
C GLY A 156 -14.37 7.56 12.16
N ILE A 157 -14.42 6.29 12.54
CA ILE A 157 -15.41 5.73 13.46
C ILE A 157 -15.34 6.39 14.85
N VAL A 158 -14.14 6.56 15.40
CA VAL A 158 -13.94 7.28 16.68
C VAL A 158 -14.11 8.79 16.56
N LYS A 159 -14.52 9.29 15.38
CA LYS A 159 -14.75 10.70 15.08
C LYS A 159 -13.56 11.60 15.47
N MET A 160 -12.32 11.10 15.25
CA MET A 160 -11.13 11.89 15.49
C MET A 160 -11.23 13.25 14.79
N ASN A 161 -10.66 14.29 15.36
CA ASN A 161 -10.65 15.61 14.72
C ASN A 161 -10.03 15.54 13.32
N PHE A 162 -10.79 15.99 12.30
CA PHE A 162 -10.42 15.87 10.89
C PHE A 162 -9.09 16.55 10.57
N GLY A 163 -8.87 17.79 11.06
CA GLY A 163 -7.63 18.51 10.80
C GLY A 163 -6.40 17.79 11.38
N LYS A 164 -6.51 17.31 12.62
CA LYS A 164 -5.45 16.51 13.26
C LYS A 164 -5.19 15.21 12.50
N TYR A 165 -6.24 14.53 12.05
CA TYR A 165 -6.14 13.32 11.24
C TYR A 165 -5.42 13.59 9.91
N VAL A 166 -5.84 14.62 9.17
CA VAL A 166 -5.25 14.96 7.86
C VAL A 166 -3.77 15.28 7.99
N ILE A 167 -3.38 16.15 8.95
CA ILE A 167 -1.98 16.51 9.17
C ILE A 167 -1.13 15.27 9.49
N SER A 168 -1.55 14.47 10.46
CA SER A 168 -0.81 13.26 10.87
C SER A 168 -0.73 12.23 9.74
N SER A 169 -1.82 12.06 9.00
CA SER A 169 -1.89 11.16 7.85
C SER A 169 -0.97 11.63 6.72
N THR A 170 -1.00 12.94 6.40
CA THR A 170 -0.14 13.51 5.35
C THR A 170 1.34 13.33 5.68
N LEU A 171 1.76 13.60 6.92
CA LEU A 171 3.15 13.39 7.35
C LEU A 171 3.56 11.92 7.22
N GLY A 172 2.72 10.99 7.66
CA GLY A 172 3.01 9.56 7.55
C GLY A 172 3.06 9.07 6.10
N VAL A 173 2.11 9.50 5.26
CA VAL A 173 2.08 9.20 3.82
C VAL A 173 3.31 9.78 3.12
N MET A 174 3.71 11.01 3.46
CA MET A 174 4.87 11.67 2.88
C MET A 174 6.17 10.90 3.19
N VAL A 175 6.38 10.51 4.45
CA VAL A 175 7.57 9.74 4.85
C VAL A 175 7.58 8.39 4.14
N TRP A 176 6.46 7.68 4.09
CA TRP A 176 6.34 6.40 3.40
C TRP A 176 6.67 6.53 1.90
N ASN A 177 6.00 7.47 1.22
CA ASN A 177 6.19 7.66 -0.23
C ASN A 177 7.62 8.13 -0.55
N LEU A 178 8.21 9.01 0.29
CA LEU A 178 9.59 9.45 0.12
C LEU A 178 10.58 8.28 0.17
N VAL A 179 10.39 7.35 1.10
CA VAL A 179 11.26 6.16 1.22
C VAL A 179 11.11 5.25 0.01
N PHE A 180 9.89 4.88 -0.38
CA PHE A 180 9.69 3.88 -1.44
C PHE A 180 9.86 4.45 -2.85
N VAL A 181 9.35 5.65 -3.14
CA VAL A 181 9.60 6.33 -4.41
C VAL A 181 11.08 6.69 -4.52
N GLY A 182 11.71 7.14 -3.42
CA GLY A 182 13.14 7.41 -3.36
C GLY A 182 13.97 6.15 -3.60
N ALA A 183 13.60 5.02 -3.01
CA ALA A 183 14.26 3.75 -3.27
C ALA A 183 14.19 3.37 -4.76
N GLY A 184 13.02 3.50 -5.39
CA GLY A 184 12.86 3.28 -6.83
C GLY A 184 13.70 4.26 -7.68
N TYR A 185 13.72 5.53 -7.31
CA TYR A 185 14.45 6.57 -8.04
C TYR A 185 15.97 6.39 -8.01
N PHE A 186 16.54 6.09 -6.83
CA PHE A 186 18.00 5.98 -6.66
C PHE A 186 18.56 4.60 -6.93
N PHE A 187 17.74 3.55 -6.77
CA PHE A 187 18.18 2.16 -6.89
C PHE A 187 17.38 1.37 -7.93
N GLY A 188 16.73 2.05 -8.87
CA GLY A 188 15.78 1.46 -9.82
C GLY A 188 16.27 0.18 -10.47
N ASP A 189 17.48 0.17 -11.02
CA ASP A 189 18.05 -1.00 -11.68
C ASP A 189 18.27 -2.19 -10.72
N LYS A 190 18.61 -1.91 -9.44
CA LYS A 190 18.80 -2.93 -8.42
C LYS A 190 17.48 -3.40 -7.82
N VAL A 191 16.53 -2.50 -7.68
CA VAL A 191 15.17 -2.82 -7.18
C VAL A 191 14.44 -3.70 -8.19
N LEU A 192 14.56 -3.41 -9.49
CA LEU A 192 14.02 -4.26 -10.55
C LEU A 192 14.66 -5.64 -10.61
N ALA A 193 15.95 -5.76 -10.25
CA ALA A 193 16.65 -7.03 -10.19
C ALA A 193 16.32 -7.87 -8.92
N MET A 194 15.68 -7.26 -7.91
CA MET A 194 15.28 -7.91 -6.65
C MET A 194 13.78 -8.28 -6.61
N LEU A 195 12.98 -7.75 -7.53
CA LEU A 195 11.57 -8.06 -7.72
C LEU A 195 11.39 -9.17 -8.74
#